data_5dedde32d2fae7c5c4f1789319e25117
#
_entry.id   5dedde32d2fae7c5c4f1789319e25117
#
_cell.length_a   1.000
_cell.length_b   1.000
_cell.length_c   1.000
_cell.angle_alpha   90.00
_cell.angle_beta   90.00
_cell.angle_gamma   90.00
#
_symmetry.space_group_name_H-M   'P 1'
#
loop_
_entity.id
_entity.type
_entity.pdbx_description
1 polymer ?
#
loop_
_entity_poly.entity_id
_entity_poly.type
_entity_poly.pdbx_seq_one_letter_code
_entity_poly.pdbx_strand_id
1 'polypeptide(L)'
;MGLDQLIGNNRIKNILHSYLRNDNIPYSMLFAGAAAANTVGFAVAFAKAIQCLDRNDDFCGVCRHCEEIDKEIFPDLKIISPEGQFYKKEQIIFLKEDNYRRPMTGKKKIFIVKDAQKMNENSANAFLKVLEEPAESTMFILLTKNLNNLLPTIKSRCQILNFTLPTPEELKTFFMGKGIEESQAELLSYLGQSGIEDVVEDNVDDLMEKRRRSLDILIKLSNKTNVDEILLDLNTRSRSRDKFLEYFTELVNLLSLLLRDIMLLHIEEESGYIINIDYKETLMNLRQQLPMAKVLYLVYRMELLFRDIQRNLNTKVLILEFIKSYTMKEVSHV
;
A
#
# COMPACT_ATOMS: atom_id res chain seq x y z
N MET A 1 -1.13 15.02 -18.63
CA MET A 1 -1.28 13.97 -17.59
C MET A 1 -2.63 13.30 -17.80
N GLY A 2 -2.78 12.01 -17.43
CA GLY A 2 -4.03 11.27 -17.64
C GLY A 2 -4.03 9.96 -16.87
N LEU A 3 -5.18 9.24 -16.86
CA LEU A 3 -5.33 7.90 -16.29
C LEU A 3 -4.29 6.91 -16.84
N ASP A 4 -3.89 7.07 -18.09
CA ASP A 4 -2.92 6.19 -18.75
C ASP A 4 -1.50 6.28 -18.15
N GLN A 5 -1.18 7.35 -17.44
CA GLN A 5 0.12 7.49 -16.76
C GLN A 5 0.24 6.72 -15.45
N LEU A 6 -0.88 6.23 -14.91
CA LEU A 6 -0.84 5.33 -13.76
C LEU A 6 -0.24 3.99 -14.18
N ILE A 7 0.50 3.35 -13.29
CA ILE A 7 1.18 2.09 -13.60
C ILE A 7 0.19 0.93 -13.59
N GLY A 8 0.30 0.04 -14.56
CA GLY A 8 -0.45 -1.22 -14.61
C GLY A 8 -1.95 -1.07 -14.80
N ASN A 9 -2.68 -2.14 -14.58
CA ASN A 9 -4.15 -2.21 -14.58
C ASN A 9 -4.81 -1.68 -15.88
N ASN A 10 -4.22 -1.95 -17.05
CA ASN A 10 -4.68 -1.44 -18.35
C ASN A 10 -6.16 -1.79 -18.65
N ARG A 11 -6.62 -2.98 -18.23
CA ARG A 11 -8.03 -3.35 -18.35
C ARG A 11 -8.95 -2.41 -17.56
N ILE A 12 -8.53 -2.03 -16.35
CA ILE A 12 -9.32 -1.11 -15.50
C ILE A 12 -9.31 0.30 -16.08
N LYS A 13 -8.17 0.79 -16.59
CA LYS A 13 -8.11 2.08 -17.30
C LYS A 13 -9.11 2.14 -18.43
N ASN A 14 -9.16 1.11 -19.26
CA ASN A 14 -10.13 1.02 -20.37
C ASN A 14 -11.59 1.04 -19.87
N ILE A 15 -11.89 0.39 -18.74
CA ILE A 15 -13.24 0.43 -18.14
C ILE A 15 -13.56 1.84 -17.65
N LEU A 16 -12.63 2.51 -16.94
CA LEU A 16 -12.81 3.87 -16.43
C LEU A 16 -13.00 4.87 -17.59
N HIS A 17 -12.19 4.79 -18.64
CA HIS A 17 -12.38 5.59 -19.85
C HIS A 17 -13.75 5.32 -20.53
N SER A 18 -14.21 4.07 -20.56
CA SER A 18 -15.52 3.73 -21.09
C SER A 18 -16.65 4.39 -20.30
N TYR A 19 -16.55 4.41 -18.96
CA TYR A 19 -17.53 5.11 -18.13
C TYR A 19 -17.56 6.61 -18.40
N LEU A 20 -16.40 7.25 -18.56
CA LEU A 20 -16.29 8.67 -18.85
C LEU A 20 -16.85 9.03 -20.23
N ARG A 21 -16.51 8.25 -21.28
CA ARG A 21 -16.96 8.50 -22.66
C ARG A 21 -18.46 8.33 -22.85
N ASN A 22 -19.03 7.37 -22.14
CA ASN A 22 -20.45 7.04 -22.28
C ASN A 22 -21.33 7.82 -21.28
N ASP A 23 -20.74 8.64 -20.42
CA ASP A 23 -21.40 9.31 -19.29
C ASP A 23 -22.26 8.37 -18.42
N ASN A 24 -21.82 7.11 -18.34
CA ASN A 24 -22.52 6.05 -17.59
C ASN A 24 -21.66 5.61 -16.40
N ILE A 25 -21.45 6.53 -15.47
CA ILE A 25 -20.60 6.34 -14.30
C ILE A 25 -21.42 5.72 -13.16
N PRO A 26 -21.05 4.54 -12.65
CA PRO A 26 -21.73 3.93 -11.51
C PRO A 26 -21.68 4.84 -10.28
N TYR A 27 -22.79 4.96 -9.55
CA TYR A 27 -22.86 5.78 -8.34
C TYR A 27 -22.05 5.19 -7.18
N SER A 28 -21.89 3.87 -7.15
CA SER A 28 -21.13 3.16 -6.10
C SER A 28 -20.16 2.19 -6.74
N MET A 29 -18.87 2.41 -6.52
CA MET A 29 -17.78 1.58 -7.02
C MET A 29 -16.95 1.03 -5.86
N LEU A 30 -16.38 -0.16 -6.05
CA LEU A 30 -15.49 -0.80 -5.09
C LEU A 30 -14.18 -1.18 -5.79
N PHE A 31 -13.12 -0.47 -5.44
CA PHE A 31 -11.77 -0.76 -5.92
C PHE A 31 -11.11 -1.70 -4.93
N ALA A 32 -10.82 -2.92 -5.37
CA ALA A 32 -10.24 -3.97 -4.55
C ALA A 32 -8.85 -4.33 -5.05
N GLY A 33 -7.84 -4.24 -4.19
CA GLY A 33 -6.47 -4.58 -4.54
C GLY A 33 -5.53 -4.34 -3.37
N ALA A 34 -4.35 -5.00 -3.40
CA ALA A 34 -3.29 -4.72 -2.43
C ALA A 34 -2.90 -3.23 -2.47
N ALA A 35 -2.32 -2.73 -1.40
CA ALA A 35 -1.96 -1.31 -1.29
C ALA A 35 -1.04 -0.84 -2.44
N ALA A 36 -0.02 -1.63 -2.79
CA ALA A 36 0.88 -1.35 -3.90
C ALA A 36 0.22 -1.43 -5.31
N ALA A 37 -1.06 -1.82 -5.42
CA ALA A 37 -1.83 -1.69 -6.66
C ALA A 37 -2.33 -0.25 -6.92
N ASN A 38 -1.97 0.70 -6.05
CA ASN A 38 -2.29 2.13 -6.14
C ASN A 38 -3.77 2.45 -6.34
N THR A 39 -4.65 1.71 -5.64
CA THR A 39 -6.11 1.92 -5.73
C THR A 39 -6.54 3.35 -5.38
N VAL A 40 -5.82 4.00 -4.44
CA VAL A 40 -6.05 5.40 -4.07
C VAL A 40 -5.74 6.33 -5.24
N GLY A 41 -4.56 6.18 -5.86
CA GLY A 41 -4.17 7.00 -7.03
C GLY A 41 -5.16 6.86 -8.19
N PHE A 42 -5.62 5.63 -8.47
CA PHE A 42 -6.67 5.39 -9.48
C PHE A 42 -7.99 6.05 -9.11
N ALA A 43 -8.40 6.01 -7.84
CA ALA A 43 -9.65 6.65 -7.38
C ALA A 43 -9.58 8.18 -7.50
N VAL A 44 -8.46 8.79 -7.10
CA VAL A 44 -8.24 10.24 -7.22
C VAL A 44 -8.17 10.66 -8.69
N ALA A 45 -7.43 9.91 -9.54
CA ALA A 45 -7.33 10.21 -10.95
C ALA A 45 -8.68 10.10 -11.66
N PHE A 46 -9.48 9.10 -11.33
CA PHE A 46 -10.84 8.97 -11.85
C PHE A 46 -11.75 10.10 -11.39
N ALA A 47 -11.67 10.49 -10.11
CA ALA A 47 -12.38 11.67 -9.60
C ALA A 47 -11.96 12.96 -10.33
N LYS A 48 -10.65 13.14 -10.59
CA LYS A 48 -10.16 14.27 -11.42
C LYS A 48 -10.73 14.24 -12.82
N ALA A 49 -10.80 13.08 -13.47
CA ALA A 49 -11.36 12.95 -14.81
C ALA A 49 -12.84 13.33 -14.85
N ILE A 50 -13.62 12.90 -13.85
CA ILE A 50 -15.05 13.29 -13.71
C ILE A 50 -15.19 14.81 -13.55
N GLN A 51 -14.34 15.43 -12.75
CA GLN A 51 -14.41 16.84 -12.38
C GLN A 51 -13.71 17.78 -13.38
N CYS A 52 -12.94 17.23 -14.33
CA CYS A 52 -12.18 18.04 -15.26
C CYS A 52 -13.07 18.98 -16.08
N LEU A 53 -12.62 20.24 -16.24
CA LEU A 53 -13.33 21.26 -17.00
C LEU A 53 -13.05 21.17 -18.50
N ASP A 54 -11.85 20.72 -18.87
CA ASP A 54 -11.33 20.81 -20.25
C ASP A 54 -11.47 19.46 -21.02
N ARG A 55 -11.64 18.36 -20.31
CA ARG A 55 -11.76 17.01 -20.91
C ARG A 55 -12.94 16.25 -20.34
N ASN A 56 -13.53 15.39 -21.14
CA ASN A 56 -14.65 14.55 -20.74
C ASN A 56 -14.33 13.05 -20.65
N ASP A 57 -13.20 12.63 -21.21
CA ASP A 57 -12.75 11.23 -21.22
C ASP A 57 -11.51 10.96 -20.36
N ASP A 58 -10.91 12.05 -19.82
CA ASP A 58 -9.75 12.03 -18.94
C ASP A 58 -9.61 13.37 -18.21
N PHE A 59 -8.51 13.57 -17.46
CA PHE A 59 -8.17 14.86 -16.85
C PHE A 59 -7.01 15.55 -17.53
N CYS A 60 -7.03 16.90 -17.57
CA CYS A 60 -5.98 17.69 -18.22
C CYS A 60 -4.78 17.98 -17.29
N GLY A 61 -4.97 17.94 -15.96
CA GLY A 61 -3.94 18.22 -14.96
C GLY A 61 -3.63 19.71 -14.74
N VAL A 62 -4.21 20.62 -15.52
CA VAL A 62 -3.88 22.06 -15.51
C VAL A 62 -5.09 22.97 -15.28
N CYS A 63 -6.31 22.48 -15.41
CA CYS A 63 -7.49 23.31 -15.13
C CYS A 63 -7.66 23.49 -13.61
N ARG A 64 -8.41 24.51 -13.21
CA ARG A 64 -8.63 24.86 -11.82
C ARG A 64 -9.06 23.65 -10.96
N HIS A 65 -10.01 22.83 -11.43
CA HIS A 65 -10.46 21.66 -10.69
C HIS A 65 -9.37 20.61 -10.51
N CYS A 66 -8.57 20.36 -11.55
CA CYS A 66 -7.43 19.42 -11.46
C CYS A 66 -6.40 19.91 -10.44
N GLU A 67 -6.05 21.22 -10.47
CA GLU A 67 -5.09 21.79 -9.52
C GLU A 67 -5.61 21.79 -8.08
N GLU A 68 -6.89 22.11 -7.87
CA GLU A 68 -7.50 22.10 -6.53
C GLU A 68 -7.55 20.67 -5.96
N ILE A 69 -7.77 19.64 -6.80
CA ILE A 69 -7.74 18.25 -6.36
C ILE A 69 -6.29 17.84 -6.00
N ASP A 70 -5.29 18.24 -6.78
CA ASP A 70 -3.88 17.94 -6.47
C ASP A 70 -3.41 18.63 -5.18
N LYS A 71 -4.00 19.75 -4.84
CA LYS A 71 -3.75 20.49 -3.57
C LYS A 71 -4.64 20.00 -2.42
N GLU A 72 -5.48 18.98 -2.64
CA GLU A 72 -6.43 18.45 -1.64
C GLU A 72 -7.42 19.48 -1.07
N ILE A 73 -7.70 20.54 -1.83
CA ILE A 73 -8.60 21.64 -1.40
C ILE A 73 -9.93 21.67 -2.18
N PHE A 74 -10.15 20.72 -3.09
CA PHE A 74 -11.39 20.68 -3.87
C PHE A 74 -12.57 20.25 -3.01
N PRO A 75 -13.63 21.10 -2.87
CA PRO A 75 -14.67 20.88 -1.86
C PRO A 75 -15.57 19.68 -2.12
N ASP A 76 -15.72 19.28 -3.39
CA ASP A 76 -16.61 18.20 -3.80
C ASP A 76 -15.89 16.84 -3.94
N LEU A 77 -14.61 16.73 -3.57
CA LEU A 77 -13.88 15.49 -3.40
C LEU A 77 -13.49 15.33 -1.93
N LYS A 78 -13.94 14.24 -1.31
CA LYS A 78 -13.60 13.93 0.08
C LYS A 78 -13.02 12.54 0.21
N ILE A 79 -11.82 12.47 0.76
CA ILE A 79 -11.14 11.21 1.07
C ILE A 79 -11.33 10.96 2.56
N ILE A 80 -11.98 9.84 2.90
CA ILE A 80 -12.34 9.50 4.27
C ILE A 80 -11.64 8.21 4.67
N SER A 81 -10.87 8.28 5.74
CA SER A 81 -10.16 7.15 6.34
C SER A 81 -10.75 6.85 7.72
N PRO A 82 -10.66 5.61 8.22
CA PRO A 82 -11.11 5.28 9.56
C PRO A 82 -10.28 6.02 10.61
N GLU A 83 -10.92 6.58 11.62
CA GLU A 83 -10.26 7.20 12.76
C GLU A 83 -9.95 6.13 13.83
N GLY A 84 -8.79 5.50 13.70
CA GLY A 84 -8.36 4.35 14.52
C GLY A 84 -8.65 2.99 13.85
N GLN A 85 -9.00 1.98 14.64
CA GLN A 85 -9.16 0.62 14.14
C GLN A 85 -10.41 0.43 13.24
N PHE A 86 -11.47 1.17 13.50
CA PHE A 86 -12.76 1.09 12.81
C PHE A 86 -13.30 2.48 12.46
N TYR A 87 -14.23 2.50 11.49
CA TYR A 87 -15.02 3.71 11.21
C TYR A 87 -15.90 4.06 12.40
N LYS A 88 -15.82 5.32 12.84
CA LYS A 88 -16.71 5.86 13.87
C LYS A 88 -18.11 6.10 13.32
N LYS A 89 -19.11 6.05 14.19
CA LYS A 89 -20.51 6.31 13.83
C LYS A 89 -20.70 7.70 13.21
N GLU A 90 -20.00 8.69 13.72
CA GLU A 90 -20.04 10.08 13.27
C GLU A 90 -19.59 10.23 11.82
N GLN A 91 -18.56 9.45 11.40
CA GLN A 91 -18.08 9.44 10.01
C GLN A 91 -19.15 8.90 9.06
N ILE A 92 -19.88 7.86 9.46
CA ILE A 92 -20.98 7.29 8.66
C ILE A 92 -22.18 8.23 8.60
N ILE A 93 -22.51 8.89 9.71
CA ILE A 93 -23.56 9.92 9.74
C ILE A 93 -23.21 11.06 8.78
N PHE A 94 -21.97 11.55 8.83
CA PHE A 94 -21.46 12.56 7.92
C PHE A 94 -21.64 12.15 6.45
N LEU A 95 -21.23 10.94 6.07
CA LEU A 95 -21.41 10.43 4.69
C LEU A 95 -22.88 10.42 4.26
N LYS A 96 -23.79 10.04 5.19
CA LYS A 96 -25.24 10.00 4.92
C LYS A 96 -25.83 11.38 4.73
N GLU A 97 -25.48 12.33 5.59
CA GLU A 97 -26.03 13.68 5.54
C GLU A 97 -25.50 14.48 4.35
N ASP A 98 -24.18 14.35 4.11
CA ASP A 98 -23.52 15.08 3.02
C ASP A 98 -23.86 14.51 1.63
N ASN A 99 -24.30 13.24 1.53
CA ASN A 99 -24.80 12.64 0.28
C ASN A 99 -25.90 13.47 -0.39
N TYR A 100 -26.83 14.02 0.40
CA TYR A 100 -27.98 14.75 -0.13
C TYR A 100 -27.70 16.24 -0.40
N ARG A 101 -26.49 16.73 -0.07
CA ARG A 101 -26.11 18.11 -0.37
C ARG A 101 -25.63 18.20 -1.82
N ARG A 102 -26.03 19.24 -2.52
CA ARG A 102 -25.55 19.49 -3.90
C ARG A 102 -24.05 19.77 -3.92
N PRO A 103 -23.34 19.41 -5.02
CA PRO A 103 -21.95 19.85 -5.22
C PRO A 103 -21.85 21.37 -5.13
N MET A 104 -20.72 21.87 -4.64
CA MET A 104 -20.45 23.31 -4.52
C MET A 104 -19.94 23.91 -5.83
N THR A 105 -18.98 23.22 -6.46
CA THR A 105 -18.29 23.70 -7.68
C THR A 105 -18.17 22.62 -8.76
N GLY A 106 -18.15 21.35 -8.36
CA GLY A 106 -17.94 20.21 -9.24
C GLY A 106 -19.19 19.73 -9.96
N LYS A 107 -18.99 18.81 -10.92
CA LYS A 107 -20.07 18.10 -11.62
C LYS A 107 -20.79 17.11 -10.67
N LYS A 108 -20.02 16.45 -9.81
CA LYS A 108 -20.50 15.47 -8.84
C LYS A 108 -19.77 15.65 -7.51
N LYS A 109 -20.41 15.27 -6.43
CA LYS A 109 -19.76 15.10 -5.13
C LYS A 109 -19.20 13.66 -5.06
N ILE A 110 -17.91 13.52 -4.79
CA ILE A 110 -17.21 12.24 -4.80
C ILE A 110 -16.64 11.96 -3.41
N PHE A 111 -16.98 10.79 -2.88
CA PHE A 111 -16.43 10.29 -1.63
C PHE A 111 -15.52 9.08 -1.93
N ILE A 112 -14.24 9.19 -1.59
CA ILE A 112 -13.30 8.07 -1.59
C ILE A 112 -13.21 7.56 -0.15
N VAL A 113 -13.70 6.34 0.08
CA VAL A 113 -13.78 5.71 1.40
C VAL A 113 -12.68 4.67 1.50
N LYS A 114 -11.57 4.99 2.19
CA LYS A 114 -10.41 4.11 2.34
C LYS A 114 -10.69 3.01 3.35
N ASP A 115 -10.06 1.84 3.15
CA ASP A 115 -10.18 0.71 4.09
C ASP A 115 -11.63 0.34 4.45
N ALA A 116 -12.51 0.23 3.47
CA ALA A 116 -13.93 -0.06 3.69
C ALA A 116 -14.18 -1.33 4.52
N GLN A 117 -13.22 -2.30 4.53
CA GLN A 117 -13.25 -3.49 5.37
C GLN A 117 -13.16 -3.18 6.88
N LYS A 118 -12.78 -1.96 7.26
CA LYS A 118 -12.77 -1.50 8.66
C LYS A 118 -14.12 -0.93 9.12
N MET A 119 -15.16 -0.97 8.30
CA MET A 119 -16.51 -0.73 8.76
C MET A 119 -16.97 -1.92 9.60
N ASN A 120 -17.37 -1.68 10.85
CA ASN A 120 -18.04 -2.70 11.62
C ASN A 120 -19.46 -2.93 11.10
N GLU A 121 -20.12 -4.01 11.52
CA GLU A 121 -21.44 -4.39 11.01
C GLU A 121 -22.49 -3.27 11.13
N ASN A 122 -22.51 -2.55 12.26
CA ASN A 122 -23.42 -1.43 12.48
C ASN A 122 -23.16 -0.25 11.53
N SER A 123 -21.88 0.11 11.34
CA SER A 123 -21.45 1.17 10.42
C SER A 123 -21.77 0.81 8.96
N ALA A 124 -21.47 -0.43 8.58
CA ALA A 124 -21.74 -0.91 7.24
C ALA A 124 -23.26 -0.94 6.96
N ASN A 125 -24.07 -1.49 7.86
CA ASN A 125 -25.53 -1.51 7.71
C ASN A 125 -26.14 -0.11 7.64
N ALA A 126 -25.61 0.85 8.41
CA ALA A 126 -26.04 2.24 8.33
C ALA A 126 -25.69 2.88 6.97
N PHE A 127 -24.62 2.43 6.32
CA PHE A 127 -24.16 2.94 5.02
C PHE A 127 -24.88 2.29 3.82
N LEU A 128 -25.47 1.08 3.98
CA LEU A 128 -26.16 0.36 2.90
C LEU A 128 -27.23 1.21 2.21
N LYS A 129 -28.03 1.96 2.98
CA LYS A 129 -29.10 2.80 2.43
C LYS A 129 -28.56 3.86 1.46
N VAL A 130 -27.36 4.39 1.74
CA VAL A 130 -26.71 5.40 0.88
C VAL A 130 -26.16 4.75 -0.39
N LEU A 131 -25.67 3.50 -0.30
CA LEU A 131 -25.18 2.75 -1.46
C LEU A 131 -26.32 2.26 -2.36
N GLU A 132 -27.52 2.02 -1.81
CA GLU A 132 -28.71 1.61 -2.56
C GLU A 132 -29.32 2.78 -3.35
N GLU A 133 -29.44 3.94 -2.69
CA GLU A 133 -30.10 5.13 -3.23
C GLU A 133 -29.22 6.37 -3.04
N PRO A 134 -28.03 6.43 -3.68
CA PRO A 134 -27.22 7.63 -3.64
C PRO A 134 -27.91 8.78 -4.34
N ALA A 135 -27.66 10.00 -3.91
CA ALA A 135 -28.16 11.17 -4.62
C ALA A 135 -27.56 11.23 -6.04
N GLU A 136 -28.32 11.65 -7.04
CA GLU A 136 -27.92 11.67 -8.46
C GLU A 136 -26.59 12.40 -8.70
N SER A 137 -26.31 13.41 -7.87
CA SER A 137 -25.09 14.20 -7.94
C SER A 137 -23.94 13.63 -7.07
N THR A 138 -24.10 12.47 -6.44
CA THR A 138 -23.11 11.91 -5.53
C THR A 138 -22.58 10.56 -6.04
N MET A 139 -21.31 10.32 -5.78
CA MET A 139 -20.62 9.08 -6.11
C MET A 139 -19.77 8.60 -4.96
N PHE A 140 -19.75 7.28 -4.74
CA PHE A 140 -18.91 6.63 -3.75
C PHE A 140 -17.89 5.71 -4.41
N ILE A 141 -16.61 5.85 -4.05
CA ILE A 141 -15.53 4.94 -4.42
C ILE A 141 -14.99 4.34 -3.13
N LEU A 142 -15.38 3.10 -2.86
CA LEU A 142 -14.88 2.35 -1.70
C LEU A 142 -13.56 1.68 -2.07
N LEU A 143 -12.59 1.73 -1.18
CA LEU A 143 -11.31 1.05 -1.37
C LEU A 143 -11.16 -0.06 -0.33
N THR A 144 -10.71 -1.24 -0.77
CA THR A 144 -10.42 -2.37 0.12
C THR A 144 -9.18 -3.12 -0.33
N LYS A 145 -8.36 -3.53 0.64
CA LYS A 145 -7.20 -4.39 0.39
C LYS A 145 -7.60 -5.85 0.16
N ASN A 146 -8.74 -6.28 0.70
CA ASN A 146 -9.23 -7.66 0.58
C ASN A 146 -10.76 -7.72 0.54
N LEU A 147 -11.30 -8.21 -0.57
CA LEU A 147 -12.74 -8.39 -0.77
C LEU A 147 -13.37 -9.35 0.25
N ASN A 148 -12.63 -10.34 0.74
CA ASN A 148 -13.17 -11.34 1.66
C ASN A 148 -13.51 -10.74 3.03
N ASN A 149 -12.85 -9.67 3.40
CA ASN A 149 -13.08 -8.97 4.67
C ASN A 149 -14.22 -7.94 4.61
N LEU A 150 -14.86 -7.80 3.43
CA LEU A 150 -15.97 -6.87 3.25
C LEU A 150 -17.30 -7.61 3.29
N LEU A 151 -18.32 -6.99 3.91
CA LEU A 151 -19.65 -7.58 4.01
C LEU A 151 -20.24 -7.84 2.60
N PRO A 152 -20.88 -9.01 2.38
CA PRO A 152 -21.51 -9.34 1.11
C PRO A 152 -22.54 -8.30 0.65
N THR A 153 -23.22 -7.67 1.61
CA THR A 153 -24.24 -6.64 1.37
C THR A 153 -23.68 -5.35 0.77
N ILE A 154 -22.42 -4.97 1.08
CA ILE A 154 -21.73 -3.86 0.42
C ILE A 154 -21.30 -4.27 -0.99
N LYS A 155 -20.72 -5.48 -1.13
CA LYS A 155 -20.24 -6.00 -2.43
C LYS A 155 -21.36 -6.06 -3.48
N SER A 156 -22.57 -6.45 -3.07
CA SER A 156 -23.71 -6.58 -3.99
C SER A 156 -24.24 -5.24 -4.51
N ARG A 157 -23.86 -4.11 -3.90
CA ARG A 157 -24.33 -2.76 -4.25
C ARG A 157 -23.28 -1.90 -4.94
N CYS A 158 -22.09 -2.44 -5.15
CA CYS A 158 -21.00 -1.72 -5.78
C CYS A 158 -20.56 -2.38 -7.08
N GLN A 159 -20.19 -1.58 -8.06
CA GLN A 159 -19.45 -2.06 -9.23
C GLN A 159 -18.02 -2.37 -8.78
N ILE A 160 -17.64 -3.64 -8.81
CA ILE A 160 -16.34 -4.11 -8.33
C ILE A 160 -15.30 -4.02 -9.44
N LEU A 161 -14.17 -3.37 -9.16
CA LEU A 161 -12.97 -3.39 -9.99
C LEU A 161 -11.82 -4.02 -9.19
N ASN A 162 -11.28 -5.13 -9.71
CA ASN A 162 -10.18 -5.85 -9.08
C ASN A 162 -8.85 -5.38 -9.65
N PHE A 163 -8.06 -4.72 -8.81
CA PHE A 163 -6.72 -4.24 -9.15
C PHE A 163 -5.67 -5.30 -8.85
N THR A 164 -4.74 -5.45 -9.76
CA THR A 164 -3.55 -6.31 -9.61
C THR A 164 -2.32 -5.47 -9.38
N LEU A 165 -1.29 -6.08 -8.77
CA LEU A 165 0.02 -5.45 -8.74
C LEU A 165 0.54 -5.25 -10.16
N PRO A 166 1.25 -4.14 -10.43
CA PRO A 166 1.92 -3.97 -11.73
C PRO A 166 2.97 -5.08 -11.93
N THR A 167 3.21 -5.46 -13.18
CA THR A 167 4.28 -6.41 -13.51
C THR A 167 5.66 -5.76 -13.35
N PRO A 168 6.76 -6.54 -13.18
CA PRO A 168 8.11 -5.98 -13.15
C PRO A 168 8.42 -5.16 -14.39
N GLU A 169 7.97 -5.60 -15.57
CA GLU A 169 8.20 -4.92 -16.84
C GLU A 169 7.46 -3.56 -16.89
N GLU A 170 6.23 -3.51 -16.38
CA GLU A 170 5.48 -2.25 -16.28
C GLU A 170 6.17 -1.26 -15.34
N LEU A 171 6.64 -1.73 -14.17
CA LEU A 171 7.37 -0.92 -13.21
C LEU A 171 8.73 -0.48 -13.76
N LYS A 172 9.52 -1.38 -14.37
CA LYS A 172 10.80 -1.05 -14.98
C LYS A 172 10.63 0.04 -16.06
N THR A 173 9.67 -0.15 -16.95
CA THR A 173 9.37 0.83 -18.01
C THR A 173 8.99 2.21 -17.44
N PHE A 174 8.19 2.22 -16.38
CA PHE A 174 7.78 3.45 -15.69
C PHE A 174 8.99 4.20 -15.09
N PHE A 175 9.87 3.49 -14.36
CA PHE A 175 11.04 4.11 -13.74
C PHE A 175 12.06 4.60 -14.78
N MET A 176 12.28 3.83 -15.84
CA MET A 176 13.12 4.29 -16.96
C MET A 176 12.53 5.54 -17.64
N GLY A 177 11.21 5.61 -17.78
CA GLY A 177 10.51 6.80 -18.29
C GLY A 177 10.67 8.04 -17.41
N LYS A 178 11.00 7.87 -16.12
CA LYS A 178 11.35 8.94 -15.17
C LYS A 178 12.84 9.29 -15.16
N GLY A 179 13.65 8.66 -16.01
CA GLY A 179 15.09 8.92 -16.10
C GLY A 179 15.93 8.12 -15.09
N ILE A 180 15.35 7.10 -14.43
CA ILE A 180 16.09 6.20 -13.56
C ILE A 180 16.88 5.22 -14.42
N GLU A 181 18.14 4.97 -14.04
CA GLU A 181 19.02 4.02 -14.73
C GLU A 181 18.41 2.60 -14.73
N GLU A 182 18.66 1.85 -15.82
CA GLU A 182 18.04 0.53 -16.02
C GLU A 182 18.28 -0.45 -14.87
N SER A 183 19.50 -0.52 -14.34
CA SER A 183 19.86 -1.38 -13.23
C SER A 183 19.06 -1.06 -11.94
N GLN A 184 18.89 0.22 -11.67
CA GLN A 184 18.12 0.70 -10.54
C GLN A 184 16.61 0.54 -10.78
N ALA A 185 16.13 0.76 -12.00
CA ALA A 185 14.74 0.54 -12.38
C ALA A 185 14.34 -0.94 -12.26
N GLU A 186 15.25 -1.85 -12.59
CA GLU A 186 15.05 -3.29 -12.41
C GLU A 186 14.91 -3.67 -10.94
N LEU A 187 15.83 -3.21 -10.09
CA LEU A 187 15.74 -3.39 -8.64
C LEU A 187 14.41 -2.88 -8.08
N LEU A 188 14.03 -1.63 -8.42
CA LEU A 188 12.78 -1.02 -7.99
C LEU A 188 11.55 -1.80 -8.47
N SER A 189 11.62 -2.40 -9.67
CA SER A 189 10.52 -3.20 -10.20
C SER A 189 10.24 -4.44 -9.34
N TYR A 190 11.27 -5.11 -8.87
CA TYR A 190 11.13 -6.26 -7.96
C TYR A 190 10.66 -5.86 -6.57
N LEU A 191 11.16 -4.73 -6.04
CA LEU A 191 10.68 -4.19 -4.75
C LEU A 191 9.20 -3.82 -4.80
N GLY A 192 8.73 -3.19 -5.88
CA GLY A 192 7.33 -2.85 -6.08
C GLY A 192 6.42 -4.07 -6.19
N GLN A 193 6.88 -5.16 -6.84
CA GLN A 193 6.15 -6.44 -6.84
C GLN A 193 6.02 -7.07 -5.47
N SER A 194 6.99 -6.84 -4.59
CA SER A 194 6.94 -7.34 -3.21
C SER A 194 5.93 -6.60 -2.33
N GLY A 195 5.20 -5.64 -2.89
CA GLY A 195 4.12 -4.91 -2.19
C GLY A 195 4.60 -3.68 -1.41
N ILE A 196 5.80 -3.18 -1.68
CA ILE A 196 6.30 -1.96 -1.06
C ILE A 196 5.62 -0.76 -1.72
N GLU A 197 4.78 -0.06 -0.96
CA GLU A 197 3.95 1.06 -1.45
C GLU A 197 4.82 2.24 -1.92
N ASP A 198 5.89 2.56 -1.20
CA ASP A 198 6.81 3.68 -1.48
C ASP A 198 7.43 3.64 -2.89
N VAL A 199 7.56 2.45 -3.47
CA VAL A 199 8.07 2.30 -4.84
C VAL A 199 7.17 2.99 -5.86
N VAL A 200 5.87 3.03 -5.60
CA VAL A 200 4.86 3.58 -6.50
C VAL A 200 4.61 5.07 -6.24
N GLU A 201 4.93 5.56 -5.04
CA GLU A 201 4.67 6.93 -4.58
C GLU A 201 5.79 7.95 -4.88
N ASP A 202 6.77 7.60 -5.72
CA ASP A 202 7.89 8.47 -6.14
C ASP A 202 8.93 8.81 -5.07
N ASN A 203 9.01 8.04 -4.00
CA ASN A 203 9.97 8.28 -2.92
C ASN A 203 11.17 7.32 -2.98
N VAL A 204 11.81 7.25 -4.16
CA VAL A 204 12.89 6.29 -4.45
C VAL A 204 14.09 6.47 -3.52
N ASP A 205 14.50 7.72 -3.25
CA ASP A 205 15.68 8.00 -2.41
C ASP A 205 15.45 7.55 -0.96
N ASP A 206 14.24 7.80 -0.42
CA ASP A 206 13.86 7.36 0.93
C ASP A 206 13.81 5.83 1.03
N LEU A 207 13.26 5.16 0.00
CA LEU A 207 13.24 3.70 -0.07
C LEU A 207 14.67 3.12 -0.10
N MET A 208 15.57 3.70 -0.88
CA MET A 208 16.95 3.23 -0.96
C MET A 208 17.69 3.42 0.38
N GLU A 209 17.43 4.52 1.09
CA GLU A 209 17.96 4.73 2.45
C GLU A 209 17.38 3.73 3.45
N LYS A 210 16.07 3.48 3.45
CA LYS A 210 15.40 2.47 4.28
C LYS A 210 15.98 1.07 4.03
N ARG A 211 16.21 0.74 2.76
CA ARG A 211 16.81 -0.53 2.34
C ARG A 211 18.25 -0.68 2.85
N ARG A 212 19.09 0.36 2.70
CA ARG A 212 20.46 0.37 3.22
C ARG A 212 20.48 0.17 4.73
N ARG A 213 19.59 0.86 5.43
CA ARG A 213 19.44 0.74 6.89
C ARG A 213 18.99 -0.67 7.30
N SER A 214 18.08 -1.29 6.55
CA SER A 214 17.62 -2.66 6.82
C SER A 214 18.78 -3.67 6.70
N LEU A 215 19.67 -3.49 5.71
CA LEU A 215 20.87 -4.31 5.57
C LEU A 215 21.82 -4.12 6.76
N ASP A 216 22.08 -2.87 7.20
CA ASP A 216 22.91 -2.59 8.37
C ASP A 216 22.35 -3.24 9.65
N ILE A 217 21.03 -3.16 9.85
CA ILE A 217 20.35 -3.83 10.97
C ILE A 217 20.53 -5.35 10.88
N LEU A 218 20.38 -5.95 9.70
CA LEU A 218 20.57 -7.38 9.50
C LEU A 218 22.00 -7.81 9.83
N ILE A 219 23.00 -7.06 9.38
CA ILE A 219 24.42 -7.31 9.68
C ILE A 219 24.66 -7.23 11.20
N LYS A 220 24.23 -6.15 11.84
CA LYS A 220 24.41 -5.95 13.28
C LYS A 220 23.76 -7.06 14.12
N LEU A 221 22.53 -7.44 13.77
CA LEU A 221 21.79 -8.51 14.47
C LEU A 221 22.42 -9.89 14.23
N SER A 222 22.89 -10.18 13.02
CA SER A 222 23.55 -11.45 12.69
C SER A 222 24.88 -11.61 13.45
N ASN A 223 25.63 -10.53 13.57
CA ASN A 223 26.89 -10.49 14.31
C ASN A 223 26.70 -10.28 15.83
N LYS A 224 25.46 -10.07 16.30
CA LYS A 224 25.13 -9.71 17.68
C LYS A 224 25.87 -8.48 18.19
N THR A 225 26.14 -7.53 17.29
CA THR A 225 26.79 -6.26 17.59
C THR A 225 25.76 -5.14 17.67
N ASN A 226 26.01 -4.16 18.56
CA ASN A 226 25.20 -2.95 18.68
C ASN A 226 23.68 -3.18 18.83
N VAL A 227 23.27 -4.30 19.44
CA VAL A 227 21.84 -4.63 19.65
C VAL A 227 21.13 -3.57 20.48
N ASP A 228 21.84 -2.99 21.47
CA ASP A 228 21.30 -1.92 22.33
C ASP A 228 21.01 -0.64 21.53
N GLU A 229 21.81 -0.32 20.52
CA GLU A 229 21.59 0.81 19.61
C GLU A 229 20.32 0.62 18.79
N ILE A 230 20.11 -0.58 18.25
CA ILE A 230 18.88 -0.94 17.51
C ILE A 230 17.65 -0.86 18.42
N LEU A 231 17.75 -1.40 19.64
CA LEU A 231 16.69 -1.33 20.64
C LEU A 231 16.33 0.12 20.99
N LEU A 232 17.34 0.98 21.17
CA LEU A 232 17.14 2.39 21.50
C LEU A 232 16.45 3.12 20.36
N ASP A 233 16.86 2.89 19.11
CA ASP A 233 16.23 3.50 17.93
C ASP A 233 14.76 3.06 17.79
N LEU A 234 14.47 1.77 17.84
CA LEU A 234 13.12 1.23 17.76
C LEU A 234 12.22 1.75 18.90
N ASN A 235 12.74 1.79 20.14
CA ASN A 235 11.99 2.34 21.28
C ASN A 235 11.74 3.85 21.14
N THR A 236 12.66 4.61 20.55
CA THR A 236 12.47 6.04 20.31
C THR A 236 11.36 6.27 19.29
N ARG A 237 11.32 5.50 18.22
CA ARG A 237 10.27 5.54 17.17
C ARG A 237 8.91 5.10 17.71
N SER A 238 8.86 4.19 18.66
CA SER A 238 7.62 3.65 19.25
C SER A 238 6.80 4.67 20.05
N ARG A 239 7.29 5.89 20.25
CA ARG A 239 6.55 6.99 20.92
C ARG A 239 5.29 7.41 20.17
N SER A 240 5.30 7.32 18.84
CA SER A 240 4.10 7.47 17.99
C SER A 240 3.76 6.12 17.39
N ARG A 241 2.66 5.51 17.88
CA ARG A 241 2.28 4.15 17.51
C ARG A 241 2.09 3.98 15.99
N ASP A 242 1.33 4.86 15.37
CA ASP A 242 0.97 4.72 13.95
C ASP A 242 2.23 4.84 13.07
N LYS A 243 3.05 5.86 13.30
CA LYS A 243 4.34 6.04 12.61
C LYS A 243 5.31 4.90 12.86
N PHE A 244 5.29 4.33 14.08
CA PHE A 244 6.12 3.18 14.40
C PHE A 244 5.66 1.94 13.63
N LEU A 245 4.36 1.65 13.59
CA LEU A 245 3.83 0.48 12.90
C LEU A 245 4.09 0.55 11.40
N GLU A 246 3.96 1.73 10.81
CA GLU A 246 4.31 1.97 9.40
C GLU A 246 5.79 1.67 9.15
N TYR A 247 6.69 2.35 9.86
CA TYR A 247 8.14 2.12 9.76
C TYR A 247 8.52 0.65 10.04
N PHE A 248 7.94 0.03 11.07
CA PHE A 248 8.29 -1.33 11.47
C PHE A 248 7.80 -2.37 10.47
N THR A 249 6.64 -2.12 9.84
CA THR A 249 6.13 -2.95 8.74
C THR A 249 7.07 -2.92 7.54
N GLU A 250 7.52 -1.74 7.14
CA GLU A 250 8.49 -1.57 6.05
C GLU A 250 9.83 -2.25 6.37
N LEU A 251 10.35 -2.06 7.58
CA LEU A 251 11.57 -2.72 8.03
C LEU A 251 11.47 -4.24 7.93
N VAL A 252 10.38 -4.82 8.43
CA VAL A 252 10.15 -6.28 8.38
C VAL A 252 10.03 -6.77 6.94
N ASN A 253 9.38 -6.01 6.05
CA ASN A 253 9.30 -6.31 4.62
C ASN A 253 10.69 -6.35 3.96
N LEU A 254 11.47 -5.30 4.15
CA LEU A 254 12.81 -5.20 3.56
C LEU A 254 13.75 -6.28 4.09
N LEU A 255 13.71 -6.57 5.39
CA LEU A 255 14.46 -7.68 5.99
C LEU A 255 14.04 -9.05 5.43
N SER A 256 12.74 -9.26 5.21
CA SER A 256 12.23 -10.50 4.61
C SER A 256 12.78 -10.72 3.20
N LEU A 257 12.91 -9.66 2.40
CA LEU A 257 13.52 -9.73 1.07
C LEU A 257 15.01 -10.06 1.12
N LEU A 258 15.75 -9.45 2.04
CA LEU A 258 17.17 -9.76 2.24
C LEU A 258 17.37 -11.23 2.70
N LEU A 259 16.55 -11.71 3.64
CA LEU A 259 16.58 -13.10 4.10
C LEU A 259 16.20 -14.08 2.98
N ARG A 260 15.21 -13.74 2.13
CA ARG A 260 14.85 -14.51 0.95
C ARG A 260 16.05 -14.66 0.00
N ASP A 261 16.75 -13.57 -0.27
CA ASP A 261 17.91 -13.60 -1.16
C ASP A 261 19.05 -14.45 -0.55
N ILE A 262 19.31 -14.35 0.76
CA ILE A 262 20.26 -15.25 1.46
C ILE A 262 19.81 -16.71 1.33
N MET A 263 18.53 -17.01 1.46
CA MET A 263 17.99 -18.36 1.27
C MET A 263 18.25 -18.87 -0.15
N LEU A 264 18.01 -18.04 -1.17
CA LEU A 264 18.30 -18.40 -2.57
C LEU A 264 19.78 -18.66 -2.79
N LEU A 265 20.67 -17.83 -2.21
CA LEU A 265 22.13 -18.03 -2.27
C LEU A 265 22.58 -19.33 -1.60
N HIS A 266 21.84 -19.86 -0.62
CA HIS A 266 22.10 -21.19 -0.06
C HIS A 266 21.77 -22.34 -1.04
N ILE A 267 20.78 -22.13 -1.92
CA ILE A 267 20.33 -23.12 -2.89
C ILE A 267 21.23 -23.06 -4.14
N GLU A 268 21.45 -21.85 -4.67
CA GLU A 268 22.20 -21.61 -5.90
C GLU A 268 22.90 -20.25 -5.83
N GLU A 269 24.24 -20.25 -5.88
CA GLU A 269 25.06 -19.02 -5.74
C GLU A 269 24.89 -18.04 -6.91
N GLU A 270 24.59 -18.54 -8.10
CA GLU A 270 24.39 -17.74 -9.31
C GLU A 270 22.90 -17.63 -9.68
N SER A 271 22.02 -17.70 -8.68
CA SER A 271 20.59 -17.57 -8.92
C SER A 271 20.26 -16.22 -9.58
N GLY A 272 19.62 -16.29 -10.74
CA GLY A 272 19.08 -15.10 -11.45
C GLY A 272 17.85 -14.48 -10.77
N TYR A 273 17.40 -15.02 -9.64
CA TYR A 273 16.21 -14.57 -8.91
C TYR A 273 16.51 -13.68 -7.70
N ILE A 274 17.79 -13.28 -7.51
CA ILE A 274 18.20 -12.39 -6.42
C ILE A 274 17.71 -10.96 -6.75
N ILE A 275 16.92 -10.39 -5.84
CA ILE A 275 16.39 -9.02 -5.97
C ILE A 275 17.50 -8.00 -5.62
N ASN A 276 18.22 -8.23 -4.50
CA ASN A 276 19.24 -7.32 -3.98
C ASN A 276 20.62 -7.61 -4.60
N ILE A 277 20.71 -7.54 -5.93
CA ILE A 277 21.91 -7.92 -6.67
C ILE A 277 23.12 -7.04 -6.34
N ASP A 278 22.90 -5.76 -6.07
CA ASP A 278 23.91 -4.79 -5.63
C ASP A 278 24.48 -5.11 -4.24
N TYR A 279 23.77 -5.90 -3.44
CA TYR A 279 24.24 -6.40 -2.13
C TYR A 279 24.72 -7.84 -2.16
N LYS A 280 24.79 -8.49 -3.34
CA LYS A 280 25.11 -9.94 -3.49
C LYS A 280 26.33 -10.34 -2.69
N GLU A 281 27.44 -9.60 -2.79
CA GLU A 281 28.68 -9.91 -2.07
C GLU A 281 28.46 -9.87 -0.53
N THR A 282 27.76 -8.86 -0.03
CA THR A 282 27.44 -8.75 1.41
C THR A 282 26.53 -9.88 1.87
N LEU A 283 25.53 -10.25 1.05
CA LEU A 283 24.61 -11.36 1.34
C LEU A 283 25.34 -12.72 1.31
N MET A 284 26.31 -12.91 0.43
CA MET A 284 27.19 -14.08 0.43
C MET A 284 28.00 -14.22 1.72
N ASN A 285 28.51 -13.10 2.25
CA ASN A 285 29.21 -13.10 3.53
C ASN A 285 28.27 -13.43 4.70
N LEU A 286 27.04 -12.87 4.70
CA LEU A 286 26.01 -13.18 5.68
C LEU A 286 25.55 -14.64 5.63
N ARG A 287 25.46 -15.24 4.43
CA ARG A 287 25.16 -16.66 4.25
C ARG A 287 26.12 -17.56 5.04
N GLN A 288 27.40 -17.21 5.11
CA GLN A 288 28.38 -18.00 5.90
C GLN A 288 28.09 -17.96 7.40
N GLN A 289 27.50 -16.86 7.88
CA GLN A 289 27.17 -16.64 9.30
C GLN A 289 25.78 -17.14 9.68
N LEU A 290 24.87 -17.20 8.71
CA LEU A 290 23.48 -17.61 8.87
C LEU A 290 23.22 -18.95 8.15
N PRO A 291 23.32 -20.09 8.85
CA PRO A 291 22.95 -21.40 8.27
C PRO A 291 21.52 -21.40 7.74
N MET A 292 21.23 -22.23 6.74
CA MET A 292 19.90 -22.32 6.10
C MET A 292 18.76 -22.48 7.11
N ALA A 293 18.93 -23.33 8.12
CA ALA A 293 17.93 -23.52 9.19
C ALA A 293 17.63 -22.21 9.94
N LYS A 294 18.67 -21.39 10.20
CA LYS A 294 18.49 -20.08 10.86
C LYS A 294 17.78 -19.09 9.94
N VAL A 295 18.10 -19.06 8.65
CA VAL A 295 17.41 -18.22 7.66
C VAL A 295 15.92 -18.58 7.58
N LEU A 296 15.59 -19.87 7.46
CA LEU A 296 14.19 -20.33 7.45
C LEU A 296 13.44 -19.95 8.72
N TYR A 297 14.08 -20.10 9.88
CA TYR A 297 13.51 -19.67 11.16
C TYR A 297 13.24 -18.17 11.16
N LEU A 298 14.18 -17.34 10.69
CA LEU A 298 14.01 -15.88 10.64
C LEU A 298 12.88 -15.47 9.68
N VAL A 299 12.80 -16.09 8.50
CA VAL A 299 11.69 -15.85 7.54
C VAL A 299 10.35 -16.15 8.20
N TYR A 300 10.22 -17.30 8.86
CA TYR A 300 9.02 -17.65 9.62
C TYR A 300 8.69 -16.64 10.72
N ARG A 301 9.71 -16.16 11.45
CA ARG A 301 9.53 -15.13 12.49
C ARG A 301 9.07 -13.79 11.91
N MET A 302 9.55 -13.38 10.73
CA MET A 302 9.07 -12.18 10.03
C MET A 302 7.58 -12.31 9.68
N GLU A 303 7.14 -13.47 9.19
CA GLU A 303 5.72 -13.73 8.91
C GLU A 303 4.86 -13.64 10.18
N LEU A 304 5.32 -14.18 11.30
CA LEU A 304 4.63 -14.04 12.59
C LEU A 304 4.52 -12.57 13.01
N LEU A 305 5.59 -11.79 12.88
CA LEU A 305 5.58 -10.36 13.20
C LEU A 305 4.57 -9.59 12.35
N PHE A 306 4.44 -9.90 11.06
CA PHE A 306 3.39 -9.31 10.21
C PHE A 306 1.98 -9.59 10.76
N ARG A 307 1.69 -10.82 11.16
CA ARG A 307 0.41 -11.16 11.79
C ARG A 307 0.16 -10.38 13.08
N ASP A 308 1.21 -10.25 13.89
CA ASP A 308 1.14 -9.57 15.18
C ASP A 308 0.94 -8.05 15.01
N ILE A 309 1.56 -7.44 13.99
CA ILE A 309 1.31 -6.05 13.58
C ILE A 309 -0.17 -5.87 13.20
N GLN A 310 -0.72 -6.76 12.37
CA GLN A 310 -2.12 -6.71 11.95
C GLN A 310 -3.11 -6.91 13.10
N ARG A 311 -2.72 -7.66 14.14
CA ARG A 311 -3.50 -7.88 15.37
C ARG A 311 -3.35 -6.76 16.39
N ASN A 312 -2.64 -5.68 16.04
CA ASN A 312 -2.41 -4.53 16.90
C ASN A 312 -1.73 -4.86 18.23
N LEU A 313 -0.77 -5.79 18.24
CA LEU A 313 0.02 -6.06 19.44
C LEU A 313 0.73 -4.80 19.96
N ASN A 314 1.09 -4.81 21.23
CA ASN A 314 1.83 -3.72 21.85
C ASN A 314 3.20 -3.56 21.18
N THR A 315 3.59 -2.33 20.84
CA THR A 315 4.84 -2.01 20.14
C THR A 315 6.09 -2.53 20.86
N LYS A 316 6.09 -2.50 22.20
CA LYS A 316 7.21 -3.06 22.99
C LYS A 316 7.34 -4.57 22.84
N VAL A 317 6.20 -5.29 22.73
CA VAL A 317 6.20 -6.72 22.49
C VAL A 317 6.73 -7.04 21.10
N LEU A 318 6.30 -6.28 20.07
CA LEU A 318 6.81 -6.43 18.70
C LEU A 318 8.33 -6.24 18.64
N ILE A 319 8.87 -5.19 19.28
CA ILE A 319 10.31 -4.94 19.33
C ILE A 319 11.05 -6.10 20.02
N LEU A 320 10.53 -6.57 21.16
CA LEU A 320 11.16 -7.67 21.89
C LEU A 320 11.16 -8.98 21.09
N GLU A 321 10.05 -9.33 20.46
CA GLU A 321 9.94 -10.53 19.62
C GLU A 321 10.85 -10.44 18.39
N PHE A 322 10.96 -9.26 17.78
CA PHE A 322 11.88 -9.00 16.68
C PHE A 322 13.35 -9.27 17.10
N ILE A 323 13.81 -8.64 18.17
CA ILE A 323 15.19 -8.79 18.65
C ILE A 323 15.48 -10.23 19.09
N LYS A 324 14.55 -10.86 19.83
CA LYS A 324 14.69 -12.26 20.27
C LYS A 324 14.87 -13.21 19.10
N SER A 325 14.21 -12.99 17.97
CA SER A 325 14.32 -13.86 16.80
C SER A 325 15.76 -14.00 16.28
N TYR A 326 16.58 -12.94 16.43
CA TYR A 326 17.97 -12.94 16.00
C TYR A 326 18.94 -13.40 17.11
N THR A 327 18.66 -13.06 18.38
CA THR A 327 19.60 -13.25 19.50
C THR A 327 19.47 -14.60 20.20
N MET A 328 18.30 -15.23 20.15
CA MET A 328 18.11 -16.57 20.75
C MET A 328 18.84 -17.65 19.93
N LYS A 329 19.53 -18.56 20.66
CA LYS A 329 19.97 -19.83 20.06
C LYS A 329 18.76 -20.64 19.64
N GLU A 330 18.88 -21.33 18.52
CA GLU A 330 17.82 -22.21 17.99
C GLU A 330 17.26 -23.11 19.10
N VAL A 331 15.99 -22.96 19.37
CA VAL A 331 15.27 -24.01 20.09
C VAL A 331 15.07 -25.12 19.05
N SER A 332 15.76 -26.22 19.26
CA SER A 332 15.62 -27.45 18.50
C SER A 332 14.21 -28.01 18.71
N HIS A 333 13.23 -27.53 17.96
CA HIS A 333 11.92 -28.15 17.76
C HIS A 333 11.25 -27.53 16.52
N VAL A 334 11.54 -28.04 15.34
CA VAL A 334 10.61 -28.19 14.23
C VAL A 334 10.72 -29.62 13.76
#